data_6d6ce23a1ff583bf699927304d588234
#
_entry.id   6d6ce23a1ff583bf699927304d588234
#
_cell.length_a   1.000
_cell.length_b   1.000
_cell.length_c   1.000
_cell.angle_alpha   90.00
_cell.angle_beta   90.00
_cell.angle_gamma   90.00
#
_symmetry.space_group_name_H-M   'P 1'
#
loop_
_entity.id
_entity.type
_entity.pdbx_description
1 polymer ?
#
loop_
_entity_poly.entity_id
_entity_poly.type
_entity_poly.pdbx_seq_one_letter_code
_entity_poly.pdbx_strand_id
1 'polypeptide(L)'
;MLSIDKYAYSNRWAEWSPLTKAGIWLGLMILAFQPLLWLKFSMLVCVAIITVRITQVSWRQYVKWFYAILPFLFLSILGIIFTVSQQKQDLLIACHWGQTYFGLSKTMLPVGAKIGIQAFSAIVGTYWFALSTPFTQIISLLHRLHLPDNLIEITMLMYRFIFIFIESCEQIYRAQKLRFGYDTIGLTLHSSGILAQMLFQQVIVNYRKMELALAAKLYDGEFRIS
;
A
#
# COMPACT_ATOMS: atom_id res chain seq x y z
N MET A 1 14.30 7.54 -3.06
CA MET A 1 13.42 7.28 -1.92
C MET A 1 11.98 7.46 -2.36
N LEU A 2 11.14 6.48 -2.09
CA LEU A 2 9.69 6.61 -2.29
C LEU A 2 9.19 7.79 -1.47
N SER A 3 8.32 8.62 -2.04
CA SER A 3 7.85 9.84 -1.39
C SER A 3 7.19 9.58 -0.01
N ILE A 4 6.54 8.45 0.16
CA ILE A 4 5.90 8.03 1.42
C ILE A 4 6.95 7.74 2.50
N ASP A 5 8.02 7.04 2.15
CA ASP A 5 9.09 6.65 3.07
C ASP A 5 9.82 7.88 3.64
N LYS A 6 10.03 8.91 2.80
CA LYS A 6 10.59 10.19 3.25
C LYS A 6 9.80 10.82 4.40
N TYR A 7 8.46 10.77 4.33
CA TYR A 7 7.59 11.31 5.38
C TYR A 7 7.62 10.46 6.66
N ALA A 8 7.78 9.13 6.53
CA ALA A 8 7.89 8.24 7.68
C ALA A 8 9.16 8.49 8.51
N TYR A 9 10.27 8.85 7.85
CA TYR A 9 11.53 9.19 8.55
C TYR A 9 11.56 10.60 9.14
N SER A 10 10.84 11.57 8.56
CA SER A 10 10.78 12.95 9.06
C SER A 10 9.69 13.20 10.10
N ASN A 11 9.02 12.16 10.56
CA ASN A 11 7.88 12.21 11.46
C ASN A 11 8.30 12.48 12.91
N ARG A 12 7.52 13.31 13.64
CA ARG A 12 7.71 13.59 15.09
C ARG A 12 7.61 12.34 15.96
N TRP A 13 6.87 11.32 15.54
CA TRP A 13 6.72 10.06 16.26
C TRP A 13 7.69 8.97 15.81
N ALA A 14 8.71 9.33 15.03
CA ALA A 14 9.74 8.37 14.60
C ALA A 14 10.44 7.68 15.79
N GLU A 15 10.53 8.34 16.94
CA GLU A 15 11.16 7.79 18.16
C GLU A 15 10.28 6.86 18.98
N TRP A 16 8.97 6.82 18.72
CA TRP A 16 8.06 5.95 19.46
C TRP A 16 8.30 4.47 19.14
N SER A 17 8.11 3.62 20.17
CA SER A 17 8.35 2.18 19.99
C SER A 17 7.43 1.59 18.91
N PRO A 18 7.97 0.75 18.00
CA PRO A 18 7.20 0.17 16.91
C PRO A 18 6.04 -0.72 17.39
N LEU A 19 6.18 -1.31 18.58
CA LEU A 19 5.14 -2.15 19.18
C LEU A 19 3.91 -1.32 19.58
N THR A 20 4.10 -0.12 20.15
CA THR A 20 2.97 0.77 20.51
C THR A 20 2.24 1.27 19.28
N LYS A 21 2.94 1.60 18.19
CA LYS A 21 2.33 2.00 16.92
C LYS A 21 1.52 0.87 16.30
N ALA A 22 2.07 -0.35 16.31
CA ALA A 22 1.36 -1.53 15.83
C ALA A 22 0.13 -1.84 16.69
N GLY A 23 0.23 -1.70 18.02
CA GLY A 23 -0.91 -1.86 18.92
C GLY A 23 -2.02 -0.84 18.69
N ILE A 24 -1.67 0.44 18.51
CA ILE A 24 -2.62 1.50 18.15
C ILE A 24 -3.28 1.19 16.79
N TRP A 25 -2.50 0.78 15.80
CA TRP A 25 -3.04 0.41 14.49
C TRP A 25 -4.02 -0.76 14.56
N LEU A 26 -3.70 -1.82 15.30
CA LEU A 26 -4.62 -2.93 15.55
C LEU A 26 -5.90 -2.47 16.26
N GLY A 27 -5.77 -1.62 17.28
CA GLY A 27 -6.93 -1.00 17.95
C GLY A 27 -7.81 -0.20 16.99
N LEU A 28 -7.20 0.61 16.11
CA LEU A 28 -7.92 1.34 15.07
C LEU A 28 -8.61 0.40 14.07
N MET A 29 -7.98 -0.72 13.70
CA MET A 29 -8.61 -1.74 12.86
C MET A 29 -9.83 -2.34 13.55
N ILE A 30 -9.73 -2.76 14.80
CA ILE A 30 -10.86 -3.30 15.57
C ILE A 30 -11.99 -2.27 15.64
N LEU A 31 -11.68 -1.00 15.90
CA LEU A 31 -12.68 0.07 15.92
C LEU A 31 -13.34 0.30 14.55
N ALA A 32 -12.58 0.19 13.46
CA ALA A 32 -13.12 0.31 12.10
C ALA A 32 -14.13 -0.79 11.77
N PHE A 33 -14.02 -1.98 12.38
CA PHE A 33 -14.95 -3.10 12.17
C PHE A 33 -16.17 -3.10 13.08
N GLN A 34 -16.23 -2.22 14.09
CA GLN A 34 -17.40 -2.11 14.98
C GLN A 34 -18.66 -1.62 14.22
N PRO A 35 -19.86 -2.01 14.63
CA PRO A 35 -21.11 -1.61 13.95
C PRO A 35 -21.51 -0.14 14.16
N LEU A 36 -20.93 0.55 15.15
CA LEU A 36 -21.30 1.91 15.56
C LEU A 36 -20.76 2.97 14.58
N LEU A 37 -21.63 3.59 13.80
CA LEU A 37 -21.29 4.60 12.80
C LEU A 37 -20.63 5.85 13.40
N TRP A 38 -21.14 6.34 14.52
CA TRP A 38 -20.61 7.51 15.21
C TRP A 38 -19.13 7.34 15.60
N LEU A 39 -18.77 6.16 16.06
CA LEU A 39 -17.42 5.82 16.47
C LEU A 39 -16.46 5.80 15.26
N LYS A 40 -16.92 5.32 14.11
CA LYS A 40 -16.16 5.33 12.86
C LYS A 40 -15.88 6.75 12.37
N PHE A 41 -16.91 7.62 12.39
CA PHE A 41 -16.73 9.00 11.97
C PHE A 41 -15.78 9.79 12.89
N SER A 42 -15.93 9.64 14.21
CA SER A 42 -15.03 10.29 15.16
C SER A 42 -13.59 9.80 14.99
N MET A 43 -13.40 8.48 14.86
CA MET A 43 -12.09 7.88 14.56
C MET A 43 -11.50 8.41 13.28
N LEU A 44 -12.28 8.45 12.18
CA LEU A 44 -11.81 8.90 10.87
C LEU A 44 -11.30 10.35 10.93
N VAL A 45 -12.08 11.25 11.55
CA VAL A 45 -11.69 12.66 11.68
C VAL A 45 -10.47 12.81 12.59
N CYS A 46 -10.47 12.18 13.77
CA CYS A 46 -9.36 12.26 14.71
C CYS A 46 -8.06 11.70 14.09
N VAL A 47 -8.11 10.50 13.50
CA VAL A 47 -6.91 9.87 12.91
C VAL A 47 -6.41 10.68 11.72
N ALA A 48 -7.27 11.21 10.86
CA ALA A 48 -6.87 12.04 9.74
C ALA A 48 -6.15 13.33 10.21
N ILE A 49 -6.71 14.03 11.20
CA ILE A 49 -6.10 15.24 11.77
C ILE A 49 -4.75 14.91 12.43
N ILE A 50 -4.70 13.83 13.21
CA ILE A 50 -3.49 13.38 13.88
C ILE A 50 -2.42 13.04 12.84
N THR A 51 -2.76 12.30 11.77
CA THR A 51 -1.84 11.94 10.70
C THR A 51 -1.22 13.17 10.06
N VAL A 52 -2.03 14.13 9.63
CA VAL A 52 -1.54 15.36 8.98
C VAL A 52 -0.66 16.19 9.92
N ARG A 53 -1.02 16.29 11.22
CA ARG A 53 -0.23 17.02 12.23
C ARG A 53 1.11 16.37 12.53
N ILE A 54 1.16 15.05 12.59
CA ILE A 54 2.36 14.29 12.95
C ILE A 54 3.32 14.20 11.77
N THR A 55 2.82 13.89 10.57
CA THR A 55 3.64 13.65 9.38
C THR A 55 4.05 14.95 8.67
N GLN A 56 3.50 16.11 9.08
CA GLN A 56 3.74 17.41 8.44
C GLN A 56 3.44 17.41 6.92
N VAL A 57 2.62 16.48 6.47
CA VAL A 57 2.17 16.40 5.08
C VAL A 57 1.14 17.50 4.83
N SER A 58 1.24 18.19 3.69
CA SER A 58 0.23 19.14 3.28
C SER A 58 -1.13 18.43 3.12
N TRP A 59 -2.20 19.03 3.68
CA TRP A 59 -3.57 18.50 3.57
C TRP A 59 -3.96 18.15 2.13
N ARG A 60 -3.54 18.99 1.16
CA ARG A 60 -3.79 18.75 -0.27
C ARG A 60 -3.12 17.48 -0.78
N GLN A 61 -1.93 17.17 -0.30
CA GLN A 61 -1.18 15.98 -0.70
C GLN A 61 -1.76 14.71 -0.06
N TYR A 62 -2.19 14.82 1.19
CA TYR A 62 -2.89 13.74 1.89
C TYR A 62 -4.19 13.36 1.15
N VAL A 63 -5.04 14.33 0.83
CA VAL A 63 -6.27 14.11 0.06
C VAL A 63 -5.99 13.56 -1.34
N LYS A 64 -4.90 13.99 -2.00
CA LYS A 64 -4.52 13.50 -3.32
C LYS A 64 -4.23 11.98 -3.32
N TRP A 65 -3.67 11.44 -2.25
CA TRP A 65 -3.46 10.00 -2.14
C TRP A 65 -4.78 9.23 -2.04
N PHE A 66 -5.76 9.78 -1.36
CA PHE A 66 -7.10 9.16 -1.33
C PHE A 66 -7.79 9.21 -2.68
N TYR A 67 -7.50 10.21 -3.50
CA TYR A 67 -8.10 10.33 -4.83
C TYR A 67 -7.78 9.11 -5.73
N ALA A 68 -6.65 8.46 -5.53
CA ALA A 68 -6.29 7.24 -6.25
C ALA A 68 -7.11 6.02 -5.79
N ILE A 69 -7.58 6.00 -4.55
CA ILE A 69 -8.29 4.87 -3.94
C ILE A 69 -9.81 5.00 -4.12
N LEU A 70 -10.31 6.24 -4.13
CA LEU A 70 -11.75 6.52 -4.23
C LEU A 70 -12.44 5.84 -5.41
N PRO A 71 -11.94 5.87 -6.67
CA PRO A 71 -12.60 5.23 -7.79
C PRO A 71 -12.72 3.71 -7.62
N PHE A 72 -11.69 3.07 -7.06
CA PHE A 72 -11.72 1.64 -6.78
C PHE A 72 -12.73 1.30 -5.68
N LEU A 73 -12.75 2.08 -4.60
CA LEU A 73 -13.72 1.92 -3.52
C LEU A 73 -15.15 2.16 -4.01
N PHE A 74 -15.36 3.17 -4.84
CA PHE A 74 -16.66 3.45 -5.46
C PHE A 74 -17.12 2.30 -6.36
N LEU A 75 -16.23 1.78 -7.20
CA LEU A 75 -16.52 0.63 -8.07
C LEU A 75 -16.85 -0.62 -7.25
N SER A 76 -16.15 -0.85 -6.14
CA SER A 76 -16.42 -1.96 -5.22
C SER A 76 -17.80 -1.84 -4.56
N ILE A 77 -18.16 -0.65 -4.10
CA ILE A 77 -19.49 -0.37 -3.52
C ILE A 77 -20.59 -0.58 -4.57
N LEU A 78 -20.37 -0.09 -5.80
CA LEU A 78 -21.29 -0.33 -6.90
C LEU A 78 -21.49 -1.83 -7.15
N GLY A 79 -20.41 -2.62 -7.15
CA GLY A 79 -20.48 -4.07 -7.31
C GLY A 79 -21.32 -4.78 -6.23
N ILE A 80 -21.32 -4.25 -4.99
CA ILE A 80 -22.15 -4.79 -3.90
C ILE A 80 -23.62 -4.39 -4.07
N ILE A 81 -23.88 -3.17 -4.50
CA ILE A 81 -25.25 -2.64 -4.66
C ILE A 81 -25.91 -3.22 -5.91
N PHE A 82 -25.12 -3.48 -6.98
CA PHE A 82 -25.60 -4.18 -8.16
C PHE A 82 -25.78 -5.67 -7.84
N THR A 83 -27.01 -6.08 -7.79
CA THR A 83 -27.35 -7.50 -7.53
C THR A 83 -28.25 -8.03 -8.62
N VAL A 84 -28.20 -9.35 -8.77
CA VAL A 84 -29.10 -10.12 -9.65
C VAL A 84 -30.18 -10.72 -8.77
N SER A 85 -31.42 -10.32 -8.98
CA SER A 85 -32.60 -10.84 -8.23
C SER A 85 -33.65 -11.37 -9.16
N GLN A 86 -34.36 -12.40 -8.72
CA GLN A 86 -35.52 -12.92 -9.41
C GLN A 86 -36.80 -12.16 -9.03
N GLN A 87 -36.76 -11.31 -8.00
CA GLN A 87 -37.92 -10.53 -7.53
C GLN A 87 -37.75 -9.04 -7.82
N LYS A 88 -38.74 -8.48 -8.54
CA LYS A 88 -38.77 -7.07 -8.95
C LYS A 88 -38.94 -6.09 -7.77
N GLN A 89 -39.48 -6.54 -6.63
CA GLN A 89 -39.84 -5.68 -5.49
C GLN A 89 -38.63 -5.11 -4.72
N ASP A 90 -37.42 -5.69 -4.86
CA ASP A 90 -36.21 -5.28 -4.15
C ASP A 90 -35.29 -4.35 -4.96
N LEU A 91 -35.69 -4.02 -6.21
CA LEU A 91 -34.84 -3.26 -7.13
C LEU A 91 -35.37 -1.83 -7.33
N LEU A 92 -34.51 -0.83 -7.11
CA LEU A 92 -34.81 0.59 -7.40
C LEU A 92 -34.80 0.89 -8.89
N ILE A 93 -33.88 0.27 -9.63
CA ILE A 93 -33.73 0.37 -11.08
C ILE A 93 -33.56 -1.06 -11.57
N ALA A 94 -34.54 -1.60 -12.29
CA ALA A 94 -34.49 -2.95 -12.82
C ALA A 94 -34.32 -2.92 -14.34
N CYS A 95 -33.26 -3.53 -14.85
CA CYS A 95 -33.12 -3.83 -16.27
C CYS A 95 -33.47 -5.31 -16.48
N HIS A 96 -34.45 -5.60 -17.33
CA HIS A 96 -34.92 -6.93 -17.60
C HIS A 96 -34.07 -7.59 -18.70
N TRP A 97 -33.37 -8.66 -18.35
CA TRP A 97 -32.62 -9.47 -19.34
C TRP A 97 -32.98 -10.94 -19.13
N GLY A 98 -33.87 -11.47 -19.96
CA GLY A 98 -34.31 -12.87 -19.89
C GLY A 98 -35.22 -13.14 -18.70
N GLN A 99 -34.88 -14.09 -17.83
CA GLN A 99 -35.63 -14.45 -16.62
C GLN A 99 -35.10 -13.79 -15.34
N THR A 100 -34.07 -12.93 -15.43
CA THR A 100 -33.43 -12.29 -14.27
C THR A 100 -33.47 -10.77 -14.39
N TYR A 101 -33.65 -10.11 -13.26
CA TYR A 101 -33.59 -8.66 -13.14
C TYR A 101 -32.25 -8.26 -12.61
N PHE A 102 -31.53 -7.42 -13.40
CA PHE A 102 -30.31 -6.77 -12.98
C PHE A 102 -30.62 -5.36 -12.53
N GLY A 103 -30.15 -4.98 -11.35
CA GLY A 103 -30.40 -3.63 -10.91
C GLY A 103 -29.84 -3.28 -9.54
N LEU A 104 -30.08 -2.03 -9.12
CA LEU A 104 -29.75 -1.54 -7.80
C LEU A 104 -30.72 -2.09 -6.76
N SER A 105 -30.20 -2.85 -5.80
CA SER A 105 -31.00 -3.35 -4.70
C SER A 105 -31.16 -2.27 -3.61
N LYS A 106 -32.41 -2.02 -3.22
CA LYS A 106 -32.75 -1.13 -2.12
C LYS A 106 -32.24 -1.65 -0.77
N THR A 107 -32.26 -2.96 -0.59
CA THR A 107 -31.79 -3.65 0.62
C THR A 107 -30.26 -3.65 0.74
N MET A 108 -29.51 -3.69 -0.39
CA MET A 108 -28.05 -3.70 -0.40
C MET A 108 -27.43 -2.30 -0.32
N LEU A 109 -28.20 -1.25 -0.57
CA LEU A 109 -27.70 0.14 -0.53
C LEU A 109 -27.17 0.54 0.86
N PRO A 110 -27.88 0.32 2.00
CA PRO A 110 -27.35 0.60 3.33
C PRO A 110 -26.16 -0.31 3.70
N VAL A 111 -26.15 -1.55 3.19
CA VAL A 111 -25.05 -2.49 3.41
C VAL A 111 -23.80 -2.01 2.67
N GLY A 112 -23.92 -1.64 1.40
CA GLY A 112 -22.82 -1.08 0.61
C GLY A 112 -22.26 0.21 1.22
N ALA A 113 -23.11 1.12 1.69
CA ALA A 113 -22.69 2.34 2.38
C ALA A 113 -21.92 2.02 3.69
N LYS A 114 -22.41 1.08 4.48
CA LYS A 114 -21.75 0.64 5.72
C LYS A 114 -20.38 0.04 5.44
N ILE A 115 -20.26 -0.83 4.43
CA ILE A 115 -19.00 -1.45 4.02
C ILE A 115 -18.04 -0.38 3.47
N GLY A 116 -18.53 0.58 2.68
CA GLY A 116 -17.74 1.68 2.17
C GLY A 116 -17.12 2.55 3.27
N ILE A 117 -17.91 2.94 4.28
CA ILE A 117 -17.42 3.69 5.44
C ILE A 117 -16.41 2.87 6.24
N GLN A 118 -16.66 1.58 6.39
CA GLN A 118 -15.76 0.66 7.09
C GLN A 118 -14.41 0.53 6.37
N ALA A 119 -14.44 0.30 5.06
CA ALA A 119 -13.24 0.22 4.24
C ALA A 119 -12.45 1.54 4.27
N PHE A 120 -13.14 2.68 4.14
CA PHE A 120 -12.50 3.99 4.21
C PHE A 120 -11.85 4.26 5.57
N SER A 121 -12.51 3.89 6.67
CA SER A 121 -11.94 4.00 8.02
C SER A 121 -10.70 3.14 8.21
N ALA A 122 -10.71 1.90 7.70
CA ALA A 122 -9.56 1.01 7.71
C ALA A 122 -8.38 1.56 6.90
N ILE A 123 -8.66 2.14 5.73
CA ILE A 123 -7.65 2.79 4.87
C ILE A 123 -6.99 3.96 5.60
N VAL A 124 -7.78 4.83 6.25
CA VAL A 124 -7.24 5.96 7.03
C VAL A 124 -6.33 5.48 8.16
N GLY A 125 -6.72 4.44 8.89
CA GLY A 125 -5.90 3.83 9.95
C GLY A 125 -4.60 3.23 9.39
N THR A 126 -4.65 2.57 8.23
CA THR A 126 -3.47 2.00 7.57
C THR A 126 -2.52 3.08 7.05
N TYR A 127 -3.04 4.17 6.48
CA TYR A 127 -2.22 5.33 6.10
C TYR A 127 -1.52 5.97 7.30
N TRP A 128 -2.22 6.09 8.43
CA TRP A 128 -1.58 6.57 9.66
C TRP A 128 -0.39 5.70 10.05
N PHE A 129 -0.56 4.38 10.05
CA PHE A 129 0.52 3.43 10.37
C PHE A 129 1.68 3.52 9.37
N ALA A 130 1.39 3.50 8.06
CA ALA A 130 2.41 3.55 7.01
C ALA A 130 3.21 4.86 7.00
N LEU A 131 2.57 5.99 7.32
CA LEU A 131 3.23 7.30 7.35
C LEU A 131 3.93 7.59 8.69
N SER A 132 3.55 6.90 9.76
CA SER A 132 4.12 7.09 11.10
C SER A 132 5.26 6.13 11.40
N THR A 133 5.40 5.02 10.66
CA THR A 133 6.32 3.94 10.99
C THR A 133 7.36 3.78 9.89
N PRO A 134 8.64 4.21 10.12
CA PRO A 134 9.74 3.94 9.20
C PRO A 134 9.96 2.44 9.01
N PHE A 135 10.43 2.03 7.84
CA PHE A 135 10.63 0.62 7.54
C PHE A 135 11.61 -0.07 8.52
N THR A 136 12.63 0.64 8.99
CA THR A 136 13.57 0.14 10.00
C THR A 136 12.87 -0.26 11.31
N GLN A 137 11.80 0.44 11.68
CA GLN A 137 10.98 0.09 12.85
C GLN A 137 10.13 -1.14 12.61
N ILE A 138 9.68 -1.38 11.37
CA ILE A 138 8.98 -2.60 10.99
C ILE A 138 9.90 -3.80 11.16
N ILE A 139 11.18 -3.69 10.76
CA ILE A 139 12.19 -4.73 10.99
C ILE A 139 12.36 -5.01 12.49
N SER A 140 12.47 -3.97 13.31
CA SER A 140 12.55 -4.13 14.78
C SER A 140 11.30 -4.78 15.37
N LEU A 141 10.12 -4.53 14.78
CA LEU A 141 8.87 -5.17 15.18
C LEU A 141 8.89 -6.67 14.84
N LEU A 142 9.35 -7.03 13.64
CA LEU A 142 9.49 -8.43 13.21
C LEU A 142 10.41 -9.21 14.15
N HIS A 143 11.53 -8.62 14.57
CA HIS A 143 12.44 -9.22 15.55
C HIS A 143 11.75 -9.43 16.91
N ARG A 144 10.96 -8.45 17.38
CA ARG A 144 10.20 -8.57 18.65
C ARG A 144 9.08 -9.61 18.59
N LEU A 145 8.55 -9.90 17.41
CA LEU A 145 7.57 -10.96 17.18
C LEU A 145 8.20 -12.35 17.08
N HIS A 146 9.51 -12.48 17.37
CA HIS A 146 10.27 -13.74 17.33
C HIS A 146 10.22 -14.43 15.97
N LEU A 147 10.21 -13.65 14.87
CA LEU A 147 10.40 -14.24 13.55
C LEU A 147 11.85 -14.76 13.41
N PRO A 148 12.06 -15.84 12.61
CA PRO A 148 13.41 -16.35 12.33
C PRO A 148 14.32 -15.25 11.76
N ASP A 149 15.55 -15.19 12.25
CA ASP A 149 16.52 -14.15 11.87
C ASP A 149 16.78 -14.14 10.36
N ASN A 150 16.78 -15.30 9.71
CA ASN A 150 16.92 -15.41 8.26
C ASN A 150 15.84 -14.62 7.49
N LEU A 151 14.58 -14.59 7.97
CA LEU A 151 13.51 -13.81 7.34
C LEU A 151 13.72 -12.31 7.53
N ILE A 152 14.22 -11.89 8.69
CA ILE A 152 14.51 -10.52 9.01
C ILE A 152 15.64 -10.00 8.13
N GLU A 153 16.71 -10.78 7.97
CA GLU A 153 17.83 -10.45 7.11
C GLU A 153 17.42 -10.32 5.64
N ILE A 154 16.67 -11.31 5.14
CA ILE A 154 16.15 -11.25 3.76
C ILE A 154 15.29 -9.99 3.57
N THR A 155 14.42 -9.66 4.52
CA THR A 155 13.56 -8.47 4.47
C THR A 155 14.39 -7.18 4.42
N MET A 156 15.45 -7.08 5.22
CA MET A 156 16.35 -5.93 5.22
C MET A 156 17.10 -5.79 3.89
N LEU A 157 17.59 -6.90 3.34
CA LEU A 157 18.23 -6.92 2.04
C LEU A 157 17.27 -6.56 0.92
N MET A 158 16.06 -7.11 0.93
CA MET A 158 15.01 -6.77 -0.04
C MET A 158 14.70 -5.27 -0.04
N TYR A 159 14.56 -4.65 1.13
CA TYR A 159 14.31 -3.21 1.23
C TYR A 159 15.42 -2.38 0.57
N ARG A 160 16.68 -2.73 0.79
CA ARG A 160 17.82 -2.08 0.14
C ARG A 160 17.78 -2.28 -1.38
N PHE A 161 17.47 -3.49 -1.85
CA PHE A 161 17.42 -3.80 -3.26
C PHE A 161 16.27 -3.08 -4.00
N ILE A 162 15.15 -2.79 -3.34
CA ILE A 162 14.04 -2.03 -3.93
C ILE A 162 14.53 -0.67 -4.46
N PHE A 163 15.35 0.06 -3.70
CA PHE A 163 15.86 1.36 -4.13
C PHE A 163 16.83 1.25 -5.31
N ILE A 164 17.74 0.26 -5.28
CA ILE A 164 18.66 -0.02 -6.38
C ILE A 164 17.87 -0.39 -7.64
N PHE A 165 16.82 -1.20 -7.48
CA PHE A 165 15.96 -1.62 -8.57
C PHE A 165 15.21 -0.44 -9.20
N ILE A 166 14.59 0.43 -8.41
CA ILE A 166 13.88 1.62 -8.89
C ILE A 166 14.84 2.55 -9.65
N GLU A 167 16.03 2.80 -9.10
CA GLU A 167 17.02 3.65 -9.75
C GLU A 167 17.47 3.06 -11.09
N SER A 168 17.78 1.76 -11.13
CA SER A 168 18.15 1.06 -12.36
C SER A 168 17.01 1.08 -13.39
N CYS A 169 15.77 0.88 -12.94
CA CYS A 169 14.58 0.94 -13.79
C CYS A 169 14.44 2.32 -14.45
N GLU A 170 14.58 3.40 -13.66
CA GLU A 170 14.51 4.75 -14.19
C GLU A 170 15.63 5.06 -15.19
N GLN A 171 16.86 4.61 -14.92
CA GLN A 171 18.01 4.82 -15.81
C GLN A 171 17.78 4.12 -17.17
N ILE A 172 17.39 2.84 -17.14
CA ILE A 172 17.13 2.06 -18.35
C ILE A 172 15.95 2.66 -19.12
N TYR A 173 14.85 3.00 -18.43
CA TYR A 173 13.67 3.61 -19.05
C TYR A 173 14.02 4.93 -19.74
N ARG A 174 14.77 5.81 -19.08
CA ARG A 174 15.22 7.09 -19.67
C ARG A 174 16.09 6.86 -20.90
N ALA A 175 17.01 5.90 -20.83
CA ALA A 175 17.87 5.57 -22.01
C ALA A 175 17.05 5.05 -23.19
N GLN A 176 16.06 4.20 -22.95
CA GLN A 176 15.17 3.69 -24.00
C GLN A 176 14.24 4.78 -24.55
N LYS A 177 13.76 5.69 -23.70
CA LYS A 177 12.93 6.82 -24.11
C LYS A 177 13.69 7.76 -25.05
N LEU A 178 14.97 8.03 -24.79
CA LEU A 178 15.82 8.82 -25.69
C LEU A 178 16.04 8.15 -27.07
N ARG A 179 15.82 6.83 -27.17
CA ARG A 179 15.89 6.06 -28.41
C ARG A 179 14.51 5.85 -29.05
N PHE A 180 13.50 6.62 -28.67
CA PHE A 180 12.13 6.52 -29.16
C PHE A 180 11.48 5.14 -28.96
N GLY A 181 11.92 4.40 -27.94
CA GLY A 181 11.47 3.04 -27.68
C GLY A 181 10.00 2.92 -27.18
N TYR A 182 9.32 4.03 -26.94
CA TYR A 182 7.95 4.07 -26.39
C TYR A 182 6.95 4.83 -27.27
N ASP A 183 7.27 5.08 -28.54
CA ASP A 183 6.44 5.90 -29.42
C ASP A 183 5.21 5.15 -29.96
N THR A 184 5.29 3.82 -30.07
CA THR A 184 4.18 2.97 -30.51
C THR A 184 3.94 1.84 -29.51
N ILE A 185 2.72 1.27 -29.51
CA ILE A 185 2.36 0.17 -28.60
C ILE A 185 3.30 -1.04 -28.81
N GLY A 186 3.63 -1.39 -30.05
CA GLY A 186 4.56 -2.48 -30.36
C GLY A 186 5.97 -2.23 -29.82
N LEU A 187 6.51 -1.00 -30.00
CA LEU A 187 7.80 -0.59 -29.45
C LEU A 187 7.77 -0.57 -27.92
N THR A 188 6.67 -0.11 -27.32
CA THR A 188 6.49 -0.09 -25.86
C THR A 188 6.57 -1.51 -25.28
N LEU A 189 5.90 -2.49 -25.88
CA LEU A 189 5.95 -3.89 -25.43
C LEU A 189 7.36 -4.46 -25.58
N HIS A 190 8.02 -4.23 -26.72
CA HIS A 190 9.38 -4.69 -26.97
C HIS A 190 10.38 -4.06 -26.01
N SER A 191 10.32 -2.73 -25.83
CA SER A 191 11.18 -1.99 -24.88
C SER A 191 10.95 -2.42 -23.43
N SER A 192 9.70 -2.70 -23.05
CA SER A 192 9.38 -3.24 -21.72
C SER A 192 10.01 -4.62 -21.50
N GLY A 193 10.02 -5.48 -22.51
CA GLY A 193 10.70 -6.78 -22.45
C GLY A 193 12.22 -6.63 -22.27
N ILE A 194 12.86 -5.73 -23.04
CA ILE A 194 14.29 -5.43 -22.89
C ILE A 194 14.58 -4.84 -21.50
N LEU A 195 13.74 -3.91 -21.02
CA LEU A 195 13.87 -3.33 -19.69
C LEU A 195 13.85 -4.41 -18.62
N ALA A 196 12.90 -5.34 -18.66
CA ALA A 196 12.81 -6.45 -17.71
C ALA A 196 14.05 -7.33 -17.74
N GLN A 197 14.55 -7.66 -18.93
CA GLN A 197 15.78 -8.45 -19.10
C GLN A 197 17.01 -7.74 -18.51
N MET A 198 17.18 -6.46 -18.82
CA MET A 198 18.31 -5.65 -18.30
C MET A 198 18.23 -5.48 -16.79
N LEU A 199 17.03 -5.28 -16.22
CA LEU A 199 16.83 -5.22 -14.78
C LEU A 199 17.22 -6.52 -14.10
N PHE A 200 16.81 -7.66 -14.65
CA PHE A 200 17.20 -8.97 -14.12
C PHE A 200 18.71 -9.14 -14.10
N GLN A 201 19.40 -8.81 -15.21
CA GLN A 201 20.85 -8.85 -15.27
C GLN A 201 21.50 -7.93 -14.23
N GLN A 202 20.98 -6.70 -14.07
CA GLN A 202 21.49 -5.74 -13.09
C GLN A 202 21.33 -6.23 -11.66
N VAL A 203 20.20 -6.86 -11.33
CA VAL A 203 19.97 -7.46 -10.01
C VAL A 203 20.99 -8.55 -9.73
N ILE A 204 21.24 -9.47 -10.67
CA ILE A 204 22.25 -10.53 -10.51
C ILE A 204 23.66 -9.95 -10.31
N VAL A 205 24.04 -8.94 -11.08
CA VAL A 205 25.33 -8.27 -10.92
C VAL A 205 25.44 -7.60 -9.55
N ASN A 206 24.42 -6.91 -9.11
CA ASN A 206 24.41 -6.24 -7.81
C ASN A 206 24.42 -7.26 -6.64
N TYR A 207 23.71 -8.37 -6.80
CA TYR A 207 23.73 -9.48 -5.84
C TYR A 207 25.17 -10.02 -5.67
N ARG A 208 25.85 -10.34 -6.77
CA ARG A 208 27.25 -10.82 -6.72
C ARG A 208 28.21 -9.81 -6.08
N LYS A 209 28.05 -8.52 -6.40
CA LYS A 209 28.87 -7.45 -5.78
C LYS A 209 28.62 -7.39 -4.27
N MET A 210 27.39 -7.55 -3.84
CA MET A 210 27.04 -7.55 -2.42
C MET A 210 27.61 -8.78 -1.72
N GLU A 211 27.51 -9.97 -2.32
CA GLU A 211 28.09 -11.21 -1.80
C GLU A 211 29.61 -11.07 -1.58
N LEU A 212 30.33 -10.54 -2.58
CA LEU A 212 31.76 -10.24 -2.46
C LEU A 212 32.06 -9.22 -1.36
N ALA A 213 31.24 -8.18 -1.22
CA ALA A 213 31.39 -7.15 -0.20
C ALA A 213 31.15 -7.70 1.22
N LEU A 214 30.19 -8.62 1.37
CA LEU A 214 29.92 -9.31 2.64
C LEU A 214 31.05 -10.26 2.98
N ALA A 215 31.54 -11.06 2.02
CA ALA A 215 32.69 -11.93 2.21
C ALA A 215 33.96 -11.15 2.63
N ALA A 216 34.21 -9.98 2.01
CA ALA A 216 35.32 -9.10 2.39
C ALA A 216 35.19 -8.53 3.80
N LYS A 217 33.96 -8.44 4.35
CA LYS A 217 33.69 -8.02 5.73
C LYS A 217 33.65 -9.17 6.74
N LEU A 218 34.05 -10.38 6.34
CA LEU A 218 34.03 -11.59 7.18
C LEU A 218 32.62 -11.83 7.78
N TYR A 219 31.58 -11.74 6.91
CA TYR A 219 30.21 -11.95 7.32
C TYR A 219 29.96 -13.41 7.66
N ASP A 220 29.60 -13.69 8.91
CA ASP A 220 29.40 -15.04 9.47
C ASP A 220 27.97 -15.57 9.31
N GLY A 221 27.11 -14.90 8.53
CA GLY A 221 25.71 -15.29 8.36
C GLY A 221 24.73 -14.58 9.30
N GLU A 222 25.18 -13.67 10.18
CA GLU A 222 24.33 -12.89 11.09
C GLU A 222 24.55 -11.39 10.94
N PHE A 223 23.49 -10.64 10.60
CA PHE A 223 23.52 -9.17 10.70
C PHE A 223 23.27 -8.75 12.15
N ARG A 224 24.26 -8.25 12.84
CA ARG A 224 24.09 -7.63 14.16
C ARG A 224 23.32 -6.32 14.00
N ILE A 225 22.06 -6.34 14.37
CA ILE A 225 21.21 -5.15 14.47
C ILE A 225 21.54 -4.46 15.79
N SER A 226 22.38 -3.41 15.75
CA SER A 226 22.66 -2.56 16.90
C SER A 226 21.63 -1.43 17.00
#